data_c39ed229b3c9f914dc4861eb308af8ce
#
_entry.id   c39ed229b3c9f914dc4861eb308af8ce
#
_cell.length_a   1.000
_cell.length_b   1.000
_cell.length_c   1.000
_cell.angle_alpha   90.00
_cell.angle_beta   90.00
_cell.angle_gamma   90.00
#
_symmetry.space_group_name_H-M   'P 1'
#
loop_
_entity.id
_entity.type
_entity.pdbx_description
1 polymer ?
#
loop_
_entity_poly.entity_id
_entity_poly.type
_entity_poly.pdbx_seq_one_letter_code
_entity_poly.pdbx_strand_id
1 'polypeptide(L)'
;MQLFPAIDLRGGKVVRLTQGDYSRMTVYGEDPCAQAREFLAAGAKNLHVVDLDGAKDGTLSNYDTIAALAKQGGLYIEVGGGIRTEERIETYLSLGVGRCILGSVAVTDFAFTARMLQKYGDK
;
A
#
# COMPACT_ATOMS: atom_id res chain seq x y z
N MET A 1 -4.58 -14.40 -15.78
CA MET A 1 -4.66 -12.95 -15.44
C MET A 1 -4.86 -12.81 -13.94
N GLN A 2 -4.17 -11.86 -13.31
CA GLN A 2 -4.34 -11.55 -11.90
C GLN A 2 -5.02 -10.20 -11.77
N LEU A 3 -6.08 -10.14 -10.94
CA LEU A 3 -6.77 -8.90 -10.64
C LEU A 3 -6.42 -8.45 -9.21
N PHE A 4 -6.12 -7.18 -9.07
CA PHE A 4 -5.80 -6.54 -7.79
C PHE A 4 -6.82 -5.42 -7.55
N PRO A 5 -7.88 -5.66 -6.78
CA PRO A 5 -8.67 -4.54 -6.28
C PRO A 5 -7.75 -3.58 -5.55
N ALA A 6 -7.99 -2.29 -5.70
CA ALA A 6 -7.12 -1.26 -5.13
C ALA A 6 -7.88 -0.40 -4.14
N ILE A 7 -7.23 -0.09 -3.02
CA ILE A 7 -7.73 0.89 -2.06
C ILE A 7 -6.66 1.95 -1.81
N ASP A 8 -7.10 3.20 -1.75
CA ASP A 8 -6.26 4.32 -1.37
C ASP A 8 -6.56 4.66 0.08
N LEU A 9 -5.53 4.77 0.92
CA LEU A 9 -5.67 5.06 2.34
C LEU A 9 -5.24 6.48 2.66
N ARG A 10 -6.07 7.20 3.39
CA ARG A 10 -5.73 8.48 3.98
C ARG A 10 -6.41 8.65 5.33
N GLY A 11 -5.61 8.94 6.37
CA GLY A 11 -6.12 9.05 7.73
C GLY A 11 -6.81 7.77 8.21
N GLY A 12 -6.38 6.60 7.75
CA GLY A 12 -6.97 5.32 8.11
C GLY A 12 -8.26 4.98 7.39
N LYS A 13 -8.66 5.78 6.39
CA LYS A 13 -9.94 5.60 5.66
C LYS A 13 -9.68 5.26 4.20
N VAL A 14 -10.67 4.57 3.58
CA VAL A 14 -10.65 4.29 2.14
C VAL A 14 -11.16 5.53 1.40
N VAL A 15 -10.32 6.08 0.53
CA VAL A 15 -10.60 7.34 -0.15
C VAL A 15 -10.32 7.24 -1.64
N ARG A 16 -10.67 8.31 -2.36
CA ARG A 16 -10.27 8.51 -3.74
C ARG A 16 -9.95 10.00 -3.95
N LEU A 17 -8.86 10.28 -4.63
CA LEU A 17 -8.51 11.64 -5.02
C LEU A 17 -9.02 11.93 -6.43
N THR A 18 -9.54 13.13 -6.66
CA THR A 18 -9.89 13.59 -8.00
C THR A 18 -8.64 14.14 -8.66
N GLN A 19 -8.19 13.47 -9.73
CA GLN A 19 -6.98 13.84 -10.48
C GLN A 19 -5.74 13.99 -9.60
N GLY A 20 -5.64 13.17 -8.53
CA GLY A 20 -4.51 13.20 -7.62
C GLY A 20 -4.50 14.37 -6.63
N ASP A 21 -5.55 15.17 -6.60
CA ASP A 21 -5.65 16.37 -5.76
C ASP A 21 -6.15 15.99 -4.36
N TYR A 22 -5.28 16.15 -3.35
CA TYR A 22 -5.60 15.83 -1.94
C TYR A 22 -6.70 16.71 -1.37
N SER A 23 -6.95 17.91 -1.94
CA SER A 23 -8.05 18.77 -1.52
C SER A 23 -9.40 18.34 -2.09
N ARG A 24 -9.39 17.44 -3.07
CA ARG A 24 -10.59 16.94 -3.75
C ARG A 24 -10.75 15.46 -3.50
N MET A 25 -10.92 15.11 -2.23
CA MET A 25 -10.96 13.74 -1.75
C MET A 25 -12.39 13.30 -1.48
N THR A 26 -12.73 12.08 -1.91
CA THR A 26 -13.99 11.42 -1.56
C THR A 26 -13.69 10.25 -0.64
N VAL A 27 -14.41 10.16 0.48
CA VAL A 27 -14.29 9.03 1.41
C VAL A 27 -15.32 7.97 1.02
N TYR A 28 -14.85 6.77 0.68
CA TYR A 28 -15.72 5.64 0.31
C TYR A 28 -16.00 4.71 1.47
N GLY A 29 -15.17 4.69 2.49
CA GLY A 29 -15.35 3.82 3.65
C GLY A 29 -14.43 4.22 4.78
N GLU A 30 -14.89 4.00 6.00
CA GLU A 30 -14.13 4.32 7.21
C GLU A 30 -13.37 3.10 7.76
N ASP A 31 -13.70 1.90 7.27
CA ASP A 31 -13.08 0.65 7.72
C ASP A 31 -12.48 -0.11 6.54
N PRO A 32 -11.17 0.06 6.28
CA PRO A 32 -10.49 -0.67 5.21
C PRO A 32 -10.56 -2.19 5.36
N CYS A 33 -10.57 -2.71 6.58
CA CYS A 33 -10.68 -4.15 6.80
C CYS A 33 -12.04 -4.69 6.38
N ALA A 34 -13.11 -3.92 6.59
CA ALA A 34 -14.44 -4.29 6.10
C ALA A 34 -14.48 -4.34 4.57
N GLN A 35 -13.84 -3.37 3.91
CA GLN A 35 -13.74 -3.34 2.45
C GLN A 35 -12.96 -4.55 1.94
N ALA A 36 -11.86 -4.91 2.61
CA ALA A 36 -11.07 -6.09 2.24
C ALA A 36 -11.88 -7.37 2.40
N ARG A 37 -12.69 -7.48 3.46
CA ARG A 37 -13.58 -8.64 3.63
C ARG A 37 -14.60 -8.76 2.51
N GLU A 38 -15.13 -7.64 2.02
CA GLU A 38 -16.05 -7.64 0.88
C GLU A 38 -15.36 -8.15 -0.36
N PHE A 39 -14.12 -7.74 -0.62
CA PHE A 39 -13.35 -8.24 -1.75
C PHE A 39 -13.10 -9.75 -1.64
N LEU A 40 -12.72 -10.23 -0.44
CA LEU A 40 -12.54 -11.66 -0.19
C LEU A 40 -13.81 -12.45 -0.48
N ALA A 41 -14.95 -11.97 0.02
CA ALA A 41 -16.24 -12.63 -0.18
C ALA A 41 -16.62 -12.68 -1.67
N ALA A 42 -16.17 -11.69 -2.45
CA ALA A 42 -16.41 -11.65 -3.89
C ALA A 42 -15.42 -12.49 -4.69
N GLY A 43 -14.45 -13.14 -4.03
CA GLY A 43 -13.49 -14.03 -4.70
C GLY A 43 -12.12 -13.43 -4.97
N ALA A 44 -11.82 -12.26 -4.45
CA ALA A 44 -10.50 -11.64 -4.63
C ALA A 44 -9.41 -12.45 -3.91
N LYS A 45 -8.22 -12.50 -4.50
CA LYS A 45 -7.04 -13.15 -3.94
C LYS A 45 -5.94 -12.15 -3.61
N ASN A 46 -6.02 -10.96 -4.19
CA ASN A 46 -4.98 -9.93 -4.12
C ASN A 46 -5.59 -8.60 -3.72
N LEU A 47 -4.77 -7.73 -3.15
CA LEU A 47 -5.15 -6.37 -2.80
C LEU A 47 -4.00 -5.42 -3.05
N HIS A 48 -4.28 -4.32 -3.73
CA HIS A 48 -3.33 -3.23 -3.94
C HIS A 48 -3.68 -2.09 -2.98
N VAL A 49 -2.73 -1.69 -2.15
CA VAL A 49 -2.93 -0.64 -1.15
C VAL A 49 -2.00 0.53 -1.46
N VAL A 50 -2.56 1.72 -1.57
CA VAL A 50 -1.77 2.95 -1.71
C VAL A 50 -1.89 3.75 -0.42
N ASP A 51 -0.75 4.00 0.21
CA ASP A 51 -0.65 4.87 1.39
C ASP A 51 -0.49 6.30 0.91
N LEU A 52 -1.61 7.02 0.80
CA LEU A 52 -1.59 8.40 0.31
C LEU A 52 -0.90 9.36 1.28
N ASP A 53 -0.95 9.10 2.58
CA ASP A 53 -0.22 9.93 3.56
C ASP A 53 1.28 9.71 3.41
N GLY A 54 1.71 8.47 3.24
CA GLY A 54 3.10 8.16 2.96
C GLY A 54 3.58 8.77 1.64
N ALA A 55 2.75 8.73 0.61
CA ALA A 55 3.09 9.32 -0.69
C ALA A 55 3.23 10.85 -0.60
N LYS A 56 2.41 11.49 0.23
CA LYS A 56 2.41 12.94 0.38
C LYS A 56 3.59 13.45 1.19
N ASP A 57 3.86 12.86 2.37
CA ASP A 57 4.81 13.41 3.33
C ASP A 57 5.80 12.37 3.91
N GLY A 58 5.74 11.13 3.44
CA GLY A 58 6.63 10.06 3.89
C GLY A 58 6.32 9.50 5.27
N THR A 59 5.18 9.86 5.87
CA THR A 59 4.81 9.37 7.20
C THR A 59 4.32 7.91 7.18
N LEU A 60 4.27 7.29 8.37
CA LEU A 60 3.68 5.96 8.58
C LEU A 60 2.30 6.06 9.23
N SER A 61 1.52 7.09 8.92
CA SER A 61 0.24 7.33 9.60
C SER A 61 -0.79 6.23 9.35
N ASN A 62 -0.67 5.46 8.27
CA ASN A 62 -1.54 4.31 8.00
C ASN A 62 -0.93 2.96 8.41
N TYR A 63 0.13 2.97 9.22
CA TYR A 63 0.80 1.75 9.64
C TYR A 63 -0.15 0.76 10.31
N ASP A 64 -0.93 1.23 11.28
CA ASP A 64 -1.85 0.34 12.03
C ASP A 64 -2.93 -0.24 11.11
N THR A 65 -3.40 0.54 10.16
CA THR A 65 -4.39 0.10 9.17
C THR A 65 -3.82 -1.00 8.28
N ILE A 66 -2.61 -0.79 7.77
CA ILE A 66 -1.95 -1.78 6.91
C ILE A 66 -1.62 -3.04 7.69
N ALA A 67 -1.17 -2.89 8.94
CA ALA A 67 -0.93 -4.03 9.83
C ALA A 67 -2.21 -4.86 10.05
N ALA A 68 -3.33 -4.20 10.27
CA ALA A 68 -4.62 -4.87 10.46
C ALA A 68 -5.06 -5.61 9.19
N LEU A 69 -4.87 -5.00 8.02
CA LEU A 69 -5.17 -5.65 6.74
C LEU A 69 -4.32 -6.91 6.54
N ALA A 70 -3.03 -6.83 6.82
CA ALA A 70 -2.13 -7.96 6.70
C ALA A 70 -2.48 -9.08 7.69
N LYS A 71 -2.80 -8.72 8.93
CA LYS A 71 -3.18 -9.66 9.99
C LYS A 71 -4.48 -10.39 9.69
N GLN A 72 -5.42 -9.72 9.03
CA GLN A 72 -6.69 -10.32 8.65
C GLN A 72 -6.51 -11.56 7.79
N GLY A 73 -5.50 -11.55 6.92
CA GLY A 73 -5.17 -12.69 6.06
C GLY A 73 -6.14 -12.88 4.89
N GLY A 74 -5.83 -13.87 4.08
CA GLY A 74 -6.66 -14.26 2.94
C GLY A 74 -6.37 -13.52 1.64
N LEU A 75 -5.68 -12.38 1.70
CA LEU A 75 -5.31 -11.59 0.52
C LEU A 75 -3.79 -11.46 0.42
N TYR A 76 -3.28 -11.57 -0.80
CA TYR A 76 -1.91 -11.19 -1.10
C TYR A 76 -1.87 -9.67 -1.28
N ILE A 77 -1.14 -8.98 -0.41
CA ILE A 77 -1.16 -7.52 -0.35
C ILE A 77 0.11 -6.96 -0.96
N GLU A 78 -0.03 -6.00 -1.87
CA GLU A 78 1.06 -5.14 -2.30
C GLU A 78 0.77 -3.71 -1.83
N VAL A 79 1.82 -3.01 -1.37
CA VAL A 79 1.69 -1.67 -0.81
C VAL A 79 2.63 -0.72 -1.53
N GLY A 80 2.13 0.44 -1.89
CA GLY A 80 2.88 1.56 -2.42
C GLY A 80 2.55 2.85 -1.66
N GLY A 81 3.37 3.87 -1.87
CA GLY A 81 3.16 5.19 -1.29
C GLY A 81 4.27 5.61 -0.35
N GLY A 82 5.21 6.41 -0.84
CA GLY A 82 6.26 7.01 -0.03
C GLY A 82 7.36 6.07 0.45
N ILE A 83 7.50 4.90 -0.17
CA ILE A 83 8.57 3.97 0.19
C ILE A 83 9.88 4.48 -0.43
N ARG A 84 10.80 4.96 0.43
CA ARG A 84 12.05 5.60 0.01
C ARG A 84 13.27 5.07 0.75
N THR A 85 13.08 4.16 1.70
CA THR A 85 14.15 3.60 2.52
C THR A 85 14.03 2.10 2.64
N GLU A 86 15.15 1.42 2.85
CA GLU A 86 15.14 -0.02 3.11
C GLU A 86 14.39 -0.35 4.40
N GLU A 87 14.50 0.50 5.41
CA GLU A 87 13.79 0.35 6.67
C GLU A 87 12.27 0.28 6.46
N ARG A 88 11.73 1.13 5.57
CA ARG A 88 10.31 1.12 5.25
C ARG A 88 9.91 -0.20 4.57
N ILE A 89 10.74 -0.70 3.65
CA ILE A 89 10.50 -1.99 2.99
C ILE A 89 10.45 -3.10 4.04
N GLU A 90 11.44 -3.16 4.93
CA GLU A 90 11.48 -4.16 6.01
C GLU A 90 10.27 -4.07 6.92
N THR A 91 9.85 -2.85 7.26
CA THR A 91 8.67 -2.62 8.09
C THR A 91 7.44 -3.28 7.47
N TYR A 92 7.18 -3.02 6.19
CA TYR A 92 6.00 -3.59 5.53
C TYR A 92 6.10 -5.12 5.38
N LEU A 93 7.27 -5.63 4.99
CA LEU A 93 7.45 -7.08 4.86
C LEU A 93 7.26 -7.78 6.20
N SER A 94 7.69 -7.16 7.32
CA SER A 94 7.51 -7.69 8.67
C SER A 94 6.04 -7.80 9.07
N LEU A 95 5.18 -6.95 8.50
CA LEU A 95 3.75 -6.99 8.75
C LEU A 95 3.04 -8.13 8.03
N GLY A 96 3.70 -8.77 7.07
CA GLY A 96 3.09 -9.79 6.24
C GLY A 96 2.65 -9.30 4.86
N VAL A 97 3.03 -8.09 4.49
CA VAL A 97 2.81 -7.57 3.12
C VAL A 97 3.67 -8.40 2.16
N GLY A 98 3.06 -8.84 1.06
CA GLY A 98 3.75 -9.71 0.11
C GLY A 98 4.65 -8.99 -0.86
N ARG A 99 4.40 -7.70 -1.12
CA ARG A 99 5.15 -6.93 -2.12
C ARG A 99 5.12 -5.44 -1.81
N CYS A 100 6.25 -4.78 -2.04
CA CYS A 100 6.35 -3.32 -1.95
C CYS A 100 6.51 -2.73 -3.35
N ILE A 101 5.91 -1.56 -3.56
CA ILE A 101 5.97 -0.85 -4.83
C ILE A 101 6.80 0.41 -4.63
N LEU A 102 7.88 0.55 -5.40
CA LEU A 102 8.71 1.75 -5.42
C LEU A 102 8.24 2.63 -6.56
N GLY A 103 7.66 3.79 -6.23
CA GLY A 103 7.16 4.72 -7.21
C GLY A 103 8.21 5.77 -7.61
N SER A 104 8.05 7.00 -7.10
CA SER A 104 8.92 8.12 -7.47
C SER A 104 10.40 7.87 -7.17
N VAL A 105 10.72 7.14 -6.09
CA VAL A 105 12.11 6.84 -5.74
C VAL A 105 12.81 6.00 -6.83
N ALA A 106 12.06 5.22 -7.59
CA ALA A 106 12.62 4.44 -8.70
C ALA A 106 13.24 5.33 -9.78
N VAL A 107 12.75 6.55 -9.89
CA VAL A 107 13.26 7.55 -10.83
C VAL A 107 14.26 8.49 -10.16
N THR A 108 13.95 8.97 -8.95
CA THR A 108 14.77 9.98 -8.27
C THR A 108 16.04 9.41 -7.64
N ASP A 109 16.04 8.12 -7.30
CA ASP A 109 17.21 7.45 -6.73
C ASP A 109 17.33 6.04 -7.32
N PHE A 110 17.83 5.99 -8.54
CA PHE A 110 17.98 4.72 -9.26
C PHE A 110 18.97 3.79 -8.58
N ALA A 111 20.06 4.33 -8.00
CA ALA A 111 21.06 3.51 -7.32
C ALA A 111 20.46 2.75 -6.13
N PHE A 112 19.64 3.44 -5.33
CA PHE A 112 18.91 2.81 -4.24
C PHE A 112 17.97 1.72 -4.78
N THR A 113 17.22 2.04 -5.82
CA THR A 113 16.26 1.10 -6.41
C THR A 113 16.95 -0.16 -6.92
N ALA A 114 18.10 0.00 -7.58
CA ALA A 114 18.89 -1.14 -8.06
C ALA A 114 19.36 -2.04 -6.90
N ARG A 115 19.81 -1.44 -5.80
CA ARG A 115 20.23 -2.21 -4.62
C ARG A 115 19.04 -2.99 -4.02
N MET A 116 17.87 -2.35 -3.95
CA MET A 116 16.67 -2.99 -3.40
C MET A 116 16.17 -4.11 -4.30
N LEU A 117 16.23 -3.94 -5.62
CA LEU A 117 15.88 -5.00 -6.56
C LEU A 117 16.81 -6.21 -6.43
N GLN A 118 18.11 -6.00 -6.19
CA GLN A 118 19.04 -7.09 -5.98
C GLN A 118 18.76 -7.83 -4.67
N LYS A 119 18.41 -7.11 -3.62
CA LYS A 119 18.18 -7.69 -2.29
C LYS A 119 16.79 -8.33 -2.15
N TYR A 120 15.77 -7.71 -2.72
CA TYR A 120 14.37 -8.08 -2.52
C TYR A 120 13.62 -8.36 -3.83
N GLY A 121 14.30 -8.63 -4.92
CA GLY A 121 13.69 -8.67 -6.25
C GLY A 121 12.53 -9.63 -6.42
N ASP A 122 12.36 -10.56 -5.49
CA ASP A 122 11.27 -11.53 -5.48
C ASP A 122 10.11 -11.13 -4.55
N LYS A 123 10.16 -9.92 -3.96
CA LYS A 123 9.17 -9.47 -2.97
C LYS A 123 8.25 -8.38 -3.50
#